data_3103e7eeb9e12483aa77451719e9b964
#
_entry.id   3103e7eeb9e12483aa77451719e9b964
#
_cell.length_a   1.000
_cell.length_b   1.000
_cell.length_c   1.000
_cell.angle_alpha   90.00
_cell.angle_beta   90.00
_cell.angle_gamma   90.00
#
_symmetry.space_group_name_H-M   'P 1'
#
loop_
_entity.id
_entity.type
_entity.pdbx_description
1 polymer ?
#
loop_
_entity_poly.entity_id
_entity_poly.type
_entity_poly.pdbx_seq_one_letter_code
_entity_poly.pdbx_strand_id
1 'polypeptide(L)'
;MKPASNPDGRVHTRALYSQLVKYYDRIYWWKDYDREVDFLVKAFKKYDVRGKRILEVACGTGSHTKILVERGYEVTGVDLSDDMLRIAKAKVGRRSKFIRGDMRDLDAVVDGKYDAAICLFSAISYNLTISDLRRTIQGLYDHVKEPGVVIFDTHFTKKGFMDGHRGEDIFDDGRVMGARLSISKREGDVGQISFSYLIKDGAKTIVLRNDVHRLGLFDPEDFLRTMREVGFVEAGAYVDWTFKKAKEENQFRDVVFVGCKRGTG
;
A
#
# COMPACT_ATOMS: atom_id res chain seq x y z
N MET A 1 27.78 15.55 -5.16
CA MET A 1 26.75 16.55 -5.53
C MET A 1 25.67 16.50 -4.46
N LYS A 2 25.41 17.63 -3.75
CA LYS A 2 24.30 17.71 -2.78
C LYS A 2 22.97 17.60 -3.53
N PRO A 3 21.95 16.88 -3.01
CA PRO A 3 20.64 16.92 -3.61
C PRO A 3 20.08 18.34 -3.53
N ALA A 4 19.51 18.83 -4.63
CA ALA A 4 18.88 20.12 -4.70
C ALA A 4 17.71 20.16 -3.72
N SER A 5 17.77 21.03 -2.71
CA SER A 5 16.66 21.39 -1.86
C SER A 5 15.69 22.25 -2.67
N ASN A 6 14.46 21.82 -2.77
CA ASN A 6 13.41 22.58 -3.43
C ASN A 6 12.75 23.56 -2.44
N PRO A 7 12.62 24.87 -2.76
CA PRO A 7 12.13 25.87 -1.82
C PRO A 7 10.61 25.84 -1.55
N ASP A 8 9.82 25.00 -2.22
CA ASP A 8 8.37 25.16 -2.27
C ASP A 8 7.56 24.28 -1.31
N GLY A 9 8.19 23.53 -0.39
CA GLY A 9 7.45 22.70 0.59
C GLY A 9 6.51 21.64 0.00
N ARG A 10 6.53 21.42 -1.32
CA ARG A 10 5.71 20.41 -1.99
C ARG A 10 6.29 19.02 -1.72
N VAL A 11 5.47 18.14 -1.18
CA VAL A 11 5.77 16.71 -1.11
C VAL A 11 6.01 16.24 -2.55
N HIS A 12 7.29 15.98 -2.90
CA HIS A 12 7.62 15.44 -4.22
C HIS A 12 7.01 14.07 -4.32
N THR A 13 5.97 13.94 -5.13
CA THR A 13 5.50 12.63 -5.56
C THR A 13 6.65 11.97 -6.29
N ARG A 14 7.03 10.77 -5.82
CA ARG A 14 8.07 9.95 -6.45
C ARG A 14 7.76 9.76 -7.93
N ALA A 15 8.77 9.71 -8.76
CA ALA A 15 8.59 9.68 -10.22
C ALA A 15 7.70 8.52 -10.68
N LEU A 16 7.76 7.38 -10.01
CA LEU A 16 6.87 6.25 -10.25
C LEU A 16 5.39 6.63 -10.11
N TYR A 17 5.05 7.48 -9.14
CA TYR A 17 3.68 7.87 -8.82
C TYR A 17 3.23 9.15 -9.54
N SER A 18 4.05 9.67 -10.45
CA SER A 18 3.77 10.86 -11.25
C SER A 18 4.19 10.68 -12.70
N GLN A 19 5.45 10.94 -13.05
CA GLN A 19 5.96 10.91 -14.43
C GLN A 19 5.81 9.54 -15.11
N LEU A 20 5.93 8.43 -14.33
CA LEU A 20 5.85 7.06 -14.82
C LEU A 20 4.51 6.38 -14.52
N VAL A 21 3.52 7.12 -13.99
CA VAL A 21 2.24 6.56 -13.54
C VAL A 21 1.53 5.72 -14.60
N LYS A 22 1.61 6.09 -15.88
CA LYS A 22 0.99 5.34 -16.99
C LYS A 22 1.64 3.97 -17.24
N TYR A 23 2.82 3.73 -16.69
CA TYR A 23 3.54 2.46 -16.79
C TYR A 23 3.44 1.63 -15.51
N TYR A 24 2.84 2.18 -14.45
CA TYR A 24 2.78 1.54 -13.14
C TYR A 24 2.23 0.10 -13.22
N ASP A 25 1.08 -0.10 -13.82
CA ASP A 25 0.46 -1.43 -13.91
C ASP A 25 1.28 -2.40 -14.78
N ARG A 26 2.09 -1.89 -15.74
CA ARG A 26 3.01 -2.71 -16.54
C ARG A 26 4.25 -3.11 -15.76
N ILE A 27 4.80 -2.20 -14.97
CA ILE A 27 5.96 -2.48 -14.11
C ILE A 27 5.61 -3.57 -13.10
N TYR A 28 4.36 -3.59 -12.61
CA TYR A 28 3.86 -4.58 -11.64
C TYR A 28 2.94 -5.63 -12.26
N TRP A 29 3.15 -5.98 -13.55
CA TRP A 29 2.32 -6.95 -14.29
C TRP A 29 2.22 -8.33 -13.63
N TRP A 30 3.23 -8.72 -12.87
CA TRP A 30 3.34 -10.01 -12.16
C TRP A 30 2.51 -10.09 -10.88
N LYS A 31 1.95 -8.96 -10.42
CA LYS A 31 1.22 -8.91 -9.16
C LYS A 31 -0.17 -9.53 -9.29
N ASP A 32 -0.44 -10.52 -8.45
CA ASP A 32 -1.72 -11.24 -8.41
C ASP A 32 -2.73 -10.52 -7.49
N TYR A 33 -3.36 -9.48 -8.03
CA TYR A 33 -4.38 -8.70 -7.33
C TYR A 33 -5.63 -9.53 -6.99
N ASP A 34 -6.00 -10.52 -7.82
CA ASP A 34 -7.15 -11.39 -7.58
C ASP A 34 -6.97 -12.25 -6.35
N ARG A 35 -5.78 -12.85 -6.18
CA ARG A 35 -5.42 -13.63 -4.99
C ARG A 35 -5.50 -12.77 -3.71
N GLU A 36 -5.02 -11.54 -3.76
CA GLU A 36 -5.08 -10.63 -2.62
C GLU A 36 -6.53 -10.28 -2.26
N VAL A 37 -7.36 -9.94 -3.25
CA VAL A 37 -8.78 -9.69 -3.02
C VAL A 37 -9.54 -10.93 -2.56
N ASP A 38 -9.17 -12.14 -3.02
CA ASP A 38 -9.72 -13.39 -2.49
C ASP A 38 -9.46 -13.56 -1.00
N PHE A 39 -8.25 -13.22 -0.54
CA PHE A 39 -7.93 -13.21 0.88
C PHE A 39 -8.76 -12.18 1.64
N LEU A 40 -8.90 -10.95 1.11
CA LEU A 40 -9.72 -9.92 1.73
C LEU A 40 -11.16 -10.39 1.94
N VAL A 41 -11.79 -10.95 0.90
CA VAL A 41 -13.17 -11.46 0.98
C VAL A 41 -13.31 -12.59 1.99
N LYS A 42 -12.32 -13.50 2.06
CA LYS A 42 -12.28 -14.54 3.10
C LYS A 42 -12.11 -13.96 4.50
N ALA A 43 -11.28 -12.93 4.65
CA ALA A 43 -11.11 -12.24 5.92
C ALA A 43 -12.41 -11.52 6.34
N PHE A 44 -13.08 -10.81 5.43
CA PHE A 44 -14.37 -10.17 5.71
C PHE A 44 -15.39 -11.19 6.24
N LYS A 45 -15.50 -12.35 5.61
CA LYS A 45 -16.38 -13.44 6.08
C LYS A 45 -15.95 -13.98 7.45
N LYS A 46 -14.66 -14.21 7.65
CA LYS A 46 -14.12 -14.76 8.91
C LYS A 46 -14.40 -13.84 10.10
N TYR A 47 -14.36 -12.52 9.90
CA TYR A 47 -14.56 -11.52 10.94
C TYR A 47 -15.96 -10.91 10.95
N ASP A 48 -16.94 -11.59 10.31
CA ASP A 48 -18.37 -11.21 10.27
C ASP A 48 -18.64 -9.77 9.77
N VAL A 49 -17.86 -9.33 8.80
CA VAL A 49 -18.11 -8.06 8.10
C VAL A 49 -19.30 -8.23 7.16
N ARG A 50 -20.45 -7.62 7.48
CA ARG A 50 -21.72 -7.79 6.75
C ARG A 50 -21.97 -6.75 5.70
N GLY A 51 -21.35 -5.58 5.83
CA GLY A 51 -21.50 -4.50 4.89
C GLY A 51 -20.55 -4.60 3.69
N LYS A 52 -20.69 -3.67 2.76
CA LYS A 52 -19.94 -3.65 1.50
C LYS A 52 -19.14 -2.36 1.27
N ARG A 53 -19.13 -1.43 2.22
CA ARG A 53 -18.41 -0.18 2.11
C ARG A 53 -16.96 -0.36 2.56
N ILE A 54 -16.02 -0.20 1.65
CA ILE A 54 -14.58 -0.38 1.88
C ILE A 54 -13.87 0.97 1.71
N LEU A 55 -12.99 1.29 2.67
CA LEU A 55 -12.01 2.37 2.55
C LEU A 55 -10.68 1.76 2.09
N GLU A 56 -10.21 2.12 0.90
CA GLU A 56 -8.90 1.72 0.40
C GLU A 56 -7.94 2.89 0.48
N VAL A 57 -6.96 2.81 1.39
CA VAL A 57 -5.96 3.85 1.64
C VAL A 57 -4.69 3.52 0.87
N ALA A 58 -4.07 4.53 0.22
CA ALA A 58 -3.02 4.39 -0.76
C ALA A 58 -3.45 3.49 -1.94
N CYS A 59 -4.63 3.78 -2.51
CA CYS A 59 -5.27 2.94 -3.53
C CYS A 59 -4.53 2.91 -4.88
N GLY A 60 -3.54 3.78 -5.10
CA GLY A 60 -2.74 3.85 -6.32
C GLY A 60 -3.58 4.00 -7.57
N THR A 61 -3.32 3.15 -8.57
CA THR A 61 -4.07 3.10 -9.85
C THR A 61 -5.42 2.39 -9.75
N GLY A 62 -5.85 1.98 -8.56
CA GLY A 62 -7.15 1.36 -8.31
C GLY A 62 -7.30 -0.08 -8.80
N SER A 63 -6.22 -0.86 -8.84
CA SER A 63 -6.30 -2.25 -9.30
C SER A 63 -7.09 -3.14 -8.33
N HIS A 64 -6.86 -3.05 -7.02
CA HIS A 64 -7.72 -3.72 -6.03
C HIS A 64 -9.14 -3.15 -6.02
N THR A 65 -9.26 -1.80 -6.07
CA THR A 65 -10.57 -1.14 -6.15
C THR A 65 -11.42 -1.72 -7.27
N LYS A 66 -10.85 -1.90 -8.48
CA LYS A 66 -11.56 -2.45 -9.64
C LYS A 66 -12.15 -3.82 -9.32
N ILE A 67 -11.34 -4.75 -8.82
CA ILE A 67 -11.77 -6.13 -8.52
C ILE A 67 -12.80 -6.15 -7.39
N LEU A 68 -12.61 -5.34 -6.33
CA LEU A 68 -13.59 -5.22 -5.25
C LEU A 68 -14.93 -4.73 -5.75
N VAL A 69 -14.95 -3.72 -6.63
CA VAL A 69 -16.20 -3.18 -7.23
C VAL A 69 -16.85 -4.22 -8.13
N GLU A 70 -16.09 -4.99 -8.91
CA GLU A 70 -16.61 -6.08 -9.74
C GLU A 70 -17.23 -7.20 -8.88
N ARG A 71 -16.75 -7.37 -7.64
CA ARG A 71 -17.33 -8.29 -6.63
C ARG A 71 -18.48 -7.68 -5.82
N GLY A 72 -18.92 -6.46 -6.16
CA GLY A 72 -20.09 -5.80 -5.58
C GLY A 72 -19.82 -5.06 -4.28
N TYR A 73 -18.58 -4.64 -4.02
CA TYR A 73 -18.25 -3.72 -2.94
C TYR A 73 -18.33 -2.26 -3.39
N GLU A 74 -18.60 -1.37 -2.44
CA GLU A 74 -18.55 0.08 -2.62
C GLU A 74 -17.22 0.59 -2.05
N VAL A 75 -16.34 1.07 -2.93
CA VAL A 75 -14.99 1.45 -2.50
C VAL A 75 -14.82 2.97 -2.54
N THR A 76 -14.29 3.53 -1.45
CA THR A 76 -13.72 4.87 -1.43
C THR A 76 -12.19 4.72 -1.39
N GLY A 77 -11.52 5.17 -2.44
CA GLY A 77 -10.06 5.14 -2.56
C GLY A 77 -9.44 6.47 -2.14
N VAL A 78 -8.40 6.42 -1.33
CA VAL A 78 -7.57 7.57 -0.92
C VAL A 78 -6.15 7.37 -1.42
N ASP A 79 -5.56 8.36 -2.06
CA ASP A 79 -4.14 8.36 -2.43
C ASP A 79 -3.56 9.77 -2.36
N LEU A 80 -2.26 9.87 -2.12
CA LEU A 80 -1.55 11.15 -2.05
C LEU A 80 -1.31 11.76 -3.46
N SER A 81 -1.26 10.90 -4.50
CA SER A 81 -0.93 11.28 -5.88
C SER A 81 -2.19 11.51 -6.72
N ASP A 82 -2.38 12.74 -7.19
CA ASP A 82 -3.44 13.07 -8.14
C ASP A 82 -3.32 12.28 -9.45
N ASP A 83 -2.09 11.98 -9.88
CA ASP A 83 -1.85 11.20 -11.09
C ASP A 83 -2.30 9.74 -10.95
N MET A 84 -2.06 9.13 -9.77
CA MET A 84 -2.59 7.81 -9.45
C MET A 84 -4.11 7.82 -9.45
N LEU A 85 -4.72 8.79 -8.77
CA LEU A 85 -6.18 8.92 -8.71
C LEU A 85 -6.81 9.17 -10.08
N ARG A 86 -6.12 9.87 -10.98
CA ARG A 86 -6.57 10.06 -12.36
C ARG A 86 -6.65 8.72 -13.12
N ILE A 87 -5.64 7.86 -12.96
CA ILE A 87 -5.65 6.51 -13.55
C ILE A 87 -6.75 5.65 -12.91
N ALA A 88 -6.87 5.68 -11.57
CA ALA A 88 -7.91 4.94 -10.86
C ALA A 88 -9.32 5.33 -11.30
N LYS A 89 -9.60 6.63 -11.42
CA LYS A 89 -10.88 7.15 -11.94
C LYS A 89 -11.17 6.66 -13.36
N ALA A 90 -10.17 6.64 -14.23
CA ALA A 90 -10.32 6.14 -15.60
C ALA A 90 -10.56 4.62 -15.63
N LYS A 91 -9.89 3.85 -14.76
CA LYS A 91 -9.97 2.39 -14.68
C LYS A 91 -11.29 1.88 -14.10
N VAL A 92 -11.78 2.51 -13.03
CA VAL A 92 -12.97 2.07 -12.26
C VAL A 92 -14.25 2.80 -12.66
N GLY A 93 -14.13 4.03 -13.14
CA GLY A 93 -15.24 4.88 -13.50
C GLY A 93 -15.99 5.43 -12.28
N ARG A 94 -17.29 5.70 -12.47
CA ARG A 94 -18.15 6.34 -11.45
C ARG A 94 -18.59 5.40 -10.32
N ARG A 95 -18.17 4.15 -10.36
CA ARG A 95 -18.55 3.14 -9.36
C ARG A 95 -17.80 3.27 -8.03
N SER A 96 -16.82 4.18 -7.95
CA SER A 96 -16.04 4.45 -6.74
C SER A 96 -15.79 5.95 -6.57
N LYS A 97 -15.61 6.36 -5.32
CA LYS A 97 -15.15 7.70 -4.96
C LYS A 97 -13.64 7.67 -4.78
N PHE A 98 -12.93 8.66 -5.32
CA PHE A 98 -11.49 8.80 -5.18
C PHE A 98 -11.15 10.18 -4.62
N ILE A 99 -10.37 10.21 -3.54
CA ILE A 99 -10.06 11.40 -2.74
C ILE A 99 -8.54 11.52 -2.62
N ARG A 100 -8.02 12.73 -2.83
CA ARG A 100 -6.62 13.00 -2.50
C ARG A 100 -6.48 13.17 -1.00
N GLY A 101 -5.53 12.43 -0.39
CA GLY A 101 -5.28 12.50 1.04
C GLY A 101 -4.03 11.77 1.46
N ASP A 102 -3.51 12.15 2.64
CA ASP A 102 -2.41 11.47 3.30
C ASP A 102 -2.96 10.40 4.25
N MET A 103 -2.40 9.19 4.21
CA MET A 103 -2.82 8.10 5.09
C MET A 103 -2.65 8.42 6.58
N ARG A 104 -1.79 9.39 6.92
CA ARG A 104 -1.53 9.84 8.29
C ARG A 104 -2.52 10.88 8.81
N ASP A 105 -3.42 11.34 7.94
CA ASP A 105 -4.39 12.40 8.25
C ASP A 105 -5.73 12.13 7.55
N LEU A 106 -6.31 10.95 7.80
CA LEU A 106 -7.54 10.51 7.13
C LEU A 106 -8.75 11.34 7.58
N ASP A 107 -8.79 11.80 8.82
CA ASP A 107 -9.89 12.61 9.37
C ASP A 107 -10.07 13.93 8.60
N ALA A 108 -9.02 14.44 7.96
CA ALA A 108 -9.10 15.66 7.17
C ALA A 108 -9.80 15.49 5.82
N VAL A 109 -9.94 14.25 5.32
CA VAL A 109 -10.38 14.00 3.93
C VAL A 109 -11.46 12.94 3.79
N VAL A 110 -11.63 12.07 4.78
CA VAL A 110 -12.57 10.95 4.74
C VAL A 110 -13.74 11.17 5.68
N ASP A 111 -14.95 11.13 5.13
CA ASP A 111 -16.17 11.20 5.91
C ASP A 111 -16.78 9.83 6.15
N GLY A 112 -17.34 9.65 7.35
CA GLY A 112 -18.17 8.51 7.72
C GLY A 112 -17.37 7.26 8.09
N LYS A 113 -18.08 6.12 8.16
CA LYS A 113 -17.55 4.83 8.59
C LYS A 113 -17.74 3.77 7.52
N TYR A 114 -16.81 2.84 7.46
CA TYR A 114 -16.72 1.76 6.48
C TYR A 114 -16.81 0.41 7.19
N ASP A 115 -17.19 -0.62 6.46
CA ASP A 115 -17.30 -1.97 7.02
C ASP A 115 -15.92 -2.63 7.11
N ALA A 116 -14.99 -2.22 6.22
CA ALA A 116 -13.57 -2.55 6.32
C ALA A 116 -12.71 -1.38 5.80
N ALA A 117 -11.44 -1.32 6.27
CA ALA A 117 -10.43 -0.46 5.71
C ALA A 117 -9.19 -1.28 5.33
N ILE A 118 -8.59 -0.95 4.19
CA ILE A 118 -7.42 -1.66 3.65
C ILE A 118 -6.32 -0.68 3.25
N CYS A 119 -5.05 -1.08 3.43
CA CYS A 119 -3.88 -0.33 2.99
C CYS A 119 -2.84 -1.32 2.47
N LEU A 120 -2.78 -1.49 1.15
CA LEU A 120 -2.16 -2.65 0.52
C LEU A 120 -0.87 -2.32 -0.24
N PHE A 121 -0.16 -3.37 -0.66
CA PHE A 121 1.08 -3.32 -1.41
C PHE A 121 2.19 -2.58 -0.68
N SER A 122 2.36 -2.92 0.60
CA SER A 122 3.38 -2.35 1.49
C SER A 122 3.33 -0.82 1.63
N ALA A 123 2.19 -0.19 1.28
CA ALA A 123 2.05 1.25 1.38
C ALA A 123 2.20 1.75 2.83
N ILE A 124 1.82 0.93 3.81
CA ILE A 124 1.99 1.22 5.24
C ILE A 124 3.45 1.51 5.61
N SER A 125 4.41 0.96 4.87
CA SER A 125 5.85 1.18 5.11
C SER A 125 6.34 2.58 4.74
N TYR A 126 5.53 3.41 4.08
CA TYR A 126 5.86 4.83 3.89
C TYR A 126 5.77 5.67 5.17
N ASN A 127 5.25 5.12 6.25
CA ASN A 127 5.42 5.67 7.58
C ASN A 127 6.86 5.41 8.05
N LEU A 128 7.63 6.47 8.29
CA LEU A 128 9.06 6.34 8.62
C LEU A 128 9.31 6.21 10.12
N THR A 129 8.31 6.54 10.94
CA THR A 129 8.38 6.51 12.41
C THR A 129 7.21 5.73 13.00
N ILE A 130 7.38 5.20 14.22
CA ILE A 130 6.28 4.58 14.98
C ILE A 130 5.13 5.57 15.19
N SER A 131 5.42 6.84 15.38
CA SER A 131 4.40 7.89 15.51
C SER A 131 3.55 8.03 14.25
N ASP A 132 4.16 8.05 13.07
CA ASP A 132 3.45 8.09 11.79
C ASP A 132 2.64 6.81 11.57
N LEU A 133 3.24 5.65 11.85
CA LEU A 133 2.57 4.36 11.77
C LEU A 133 1.32 4.33 12.65
N ARG A 134 1.44 4.80 13.91
CA ARG A 134 0.33 4.89 14.86
C ARG A 134 -0.78 5.80 14.33
N ARG A 135 -0.44 6.98 13.80
CA ARG A 135 -1.43 7.90 13.21
C ARG A 135 -2.20 7.23 12.05
N THR A 136 -1.49 6.54 11.17
CA THR A 136 -2.11 5.81 10.05
C THR A 136 -3.03 4.69 10.55
N ILE A 137 -2.58 3.84 11.48
CA ILE A 137 -3.39 2.75 12.04
C ILE A 137 -4.58 3.30 12.82
N GLN A 138 -4.41 4.40 13.57
CA GLN A 138 -5.49 5.09 14.27
C GLN A 138 -6.56 5.59 13.27
N GLY A 139 -6.14 6.29 12.22
CA GLY A 139 -7.08 6.78 11.20
C GLY A 139 -7.85 5.64 10.50
N LEU A 140 -7.19 4.50 10.20
CA LEU A 140 -7.89 3.32 9.68
C LEU A 140 -8.91 2.77 10.69
N TYR A 141 -8.54 2.67 11.97
CA TYR A 141 -9.43 2.21 13.05
C TYR A 141 -10.62 3.13 13.24
N ASP A 142 -10.38 4.45 13.24
CA ASP A 142 -11.43 5.44 13.47
C ASP A 142 -12.46 5.45 12.34
N HIS A 143 -12.07 5.11 11.12
CA HIS A 143 -12.99 5.04 9.97
C HIS A 143 -13.67 3.69 9.78
N VAL A 144 -13.43 2.71 10.63
CA VAL A 144 -14.11 1.41 10.58
C VAL A 144 -15.24 1.33 11.60
N LYS A 145 -16.39 0.76 11.18
CA LYS A 145 -17.55 0.47 12.04
C LYS A 145 -17.24 -0.60 13.07
N GLU A 146 -18.17 -0.84 13.95
CA GLU A 146 -18.23 -1.97 14.88
C GLU A 146 -19.47 -2.83 14.56
N PRO A 147 -19.32 -4.11 14.18
CA PRO A 147 -18.06 -4.81 13.89
C PRO A 147 -17.42 -4.36 12.59
N GLY A 148 -16.08 -4.47 12.49
CA GLY A 148 -15.37 -4.17 11.27
C GLY A 148 -13.91 -4.60 11.30
N VAL A 149 -13.21 -4.52 10.17
CA VAL A 149 -11.86 -5.05 10.03
C VAL A 149 -10.93 -4.07 9.32
N VAL A 150 -9.69 -4.01 9.76
CA VAL A 150 -8.60 -3.31 9.09
C VAL A 150 -7.59 -4.34 8.60
N ILE A 151 -7.17 -4.22 7.33
CA ILE A 151 -6.18 -5.12 6.73
C ILE A 151 -5.11 -4.29 6.04
N PHE A 152 -3.85 -4.58 6.32
CA PHE A 152 -2.71 -4.00 5.60
C PHE A 152 -1.59 -5.03 5.48
N ASP A 153 -0.63 -4.79 4.58
CA ASP A 153 0.50 -5.67 4.37
C ASP A 153 1.82 -4.93 4.35
N THR A 154 2.90 -5.65 4.58
CA THR A 154 4.26 -5.21 4.27
C THR A 154 5.15 -6.38 3.86
N HIS A 155 6.03 -6.10 2.90
CA HIS A 155 7.18 -6.92 2.56
C HIS A 155 8.45 -6.46 3.30
N PHE A 156 8.44 -5.24 3.84
CA PHE A 156 9.60 -4.56 4.39
C PHE A 156 9.61 -4.62 5.92
N THR A 157 10.36 -5.58 6.48
CA THR A 157 10.58 -5.70 7.92
C THR A 157 12.03 -5.40 8.27
N LYS A 158 12.32 -5.13 9.55
CA LYS A 158 13.70 -4.92 10.03
C LYS A 158 14.61 -6.09 9.70
N LYS A 159 14.11 -7.32 9.85
CA LYS A 159 14.88 -8.55 9.61
C LYS A 159 14.92 -8.93 8.12
N GLY A 160 13.85 -8.63 7.38
CA GLY A 160 13.73 -9.00 5.96
C GLY A 160 14.37 -8.00 5.00
N PHE A 161 14.66 -6.77 5.41
CA PHE A 161 15.24 -5.78 4.53
C PHE A 161 16.75 -5.97 4.40
N MET A 162 17.21 -6.31 3.20
CA MET A 162 18.62 -6.58 2.90
C MET A 162 19.31 -5.30 2.41
N ASP A 163 20.33 -4.85 3.16
CA ASP A 163 21.21 -3.77 2.72
C ASP A 163 22.04 -4.20 1.50
N GLY A 164 22.22 -3.31 0.53
CA GLY A 164 22.96 -3.58 -0.71
C GLY A 164 22.27 -4.53 -1.69
N HIS A 165 21.04 -4.99 -1.42
CA HIS A 165 20.29 -5.83 -2.36
C HIS A 165 20.09 -5.12 -3.70
N ARG A 166 20.26 -5.87 -4.80
CA ARG A 166 20.02 -5.42 -6.16
C ARG A 166 18.90 -6.25 -6.77
N GLY A 167 17.91 -5.58 -7.32
CA GLY A 167 16.77 -6.20 -7.99
C GLY A 167 16.62 -5.69 -9.41
N GLU A 168 16.01 -6.50 -10.25
CA GLU A 168 15.63 -6.15 -11.61
C GLU A 168 14.22 -6.66 -11.90
N ASP A 169 13.45 -5.85 -12.63
CA ASP A 169 12.17 -6.26 -13.20
C ASP A 169 12.18 -5.87 -14.68
N ILE A 170 11.80 -6.82 -15.52
CA ILE A 170 11.65 -6.62 -16.96
C ILE A 170 10.18 -6.81 -17.30
N PHE A 171 9.64 -5.93 -18.11
CA PHE A 171 8.26 -6.02 -18.61
C PHE A 171 8.21 -5.73 -20.10
N ASP A 172 7.34 -6.46 -20.79
CA ASP A 172 7.05 -6.28 -22.22
C ASP A 172 5.61 -6.73 -22.48
N ASP A 173 4.75 -5.80 -22.97
CA ASP A 173 3.37 -6.11 -23.38
C ASP A 173 3.19 -6.09 -24.91
N GLY A 174 4.29 -6.14 -25.66
CA GLY A 174 4.34 -6.05 -27.13
C GLY A 174 4.25 -4.62 -27.69
N ARG A 175 3.87 -3.63 -26.86
CA ARG A 175 3.81 -2.21 -27.23
C ARG A 175 4.80 -1.37 -26.42
N VAL A 176 4.88 -1.65 -25.13
CA VAL A 176 5.78 -0.97 -24.19
C VAL A 176 6.66 -2.03 -23.55
N MET A 177 7.96 -1.84 -23.65
CA MET A 177 8.93 -2.68 -22.96
C MET A 177 9.80 -1.84 -22.03
N GLY A 178 10.30 -2.43 -20.95
CA GLY A 178 11.18 -1.71 -20.06
C GLY A 178 11.84 -2.57 -19.02
N ALA A 179 12.80 -1.95 -18.35
CA ALA A 179 13.48 -2.51 -17.19
C ALA A 179 13.44 -1.52 -16.04
N ARG A 180 13.26 -2.04 -14.83
CA ARG A 180 13.46 -1.34 -13.57
C ARG A 180 14.59 -2.00 -12.82
N LEU A 181 15.62 -1.24 -12.50
CA LEU A 181 16.72 -1.67 -11.64
C LEU A 181 16.55 -1.03 -10.27
N SER A 182 16.87 -1.76 -9.22
CA SER A 182 16.81 -1.26 -7.85
C SER A 182 18.06 -1.57 -7.08
N ILE A 183 18.40 -0.68 -6.14
CA ILE A 183 19.40 -0.92 -5.11
C ILE A 183 18.84 -0.47 -3.76
N SER A 184 18.98 -1.32 -2.77
CA SER A 184 18.55 -1.06 -1.41
C SER A 184 19.70 -0.57 -0.55
N LYS A 185 19.40 0.40 0.34
CA LYS A 185 20.31 0.86 1.39
C LYS A 185 19.54 0.96 2.70
N ARG A 186 20.17 0.55 3.79
CA ARG A 186 19.58 0.64 5.13
C ARG A 186 20.30 1.69 5.98
N GLU A 187 19.52 2.55 6.62
CA GLU A 187 19.98 3.55 7.59
C GLU A 187 19.14 3.43 8.88
N GLY A 188 19.65 2.66 9.84
CA GLY A 188 18.91 2.34 11.07
C GLY A 188 17.62 1.58 10.79
N ASP A 189 16.48 2.16 11.19
CA ASP A 189 15.14 1.61 10.96
C ASP A 189 14.47 2.19 9.69
N VAL A 190 15.26 2.75 8.78
CA VAL A 190 14.77 3.23 7.48
C VAL A 190 15.48 2.49 6.36
N GLY A 191 14.69 1.85 5.52
CA GLY A 191 15.12 1.31 4.23
C GLY A 191 14.98 2.38 3.14
N GLN A 192 15.94 2.44 2.25
CA GLN A 192 15.89 3.25 1.05
C GLN A 192 16.02 2.34 -0.17
N ILE A 193 15.11 2.46 -1.12
CA ILE A 193 15.22 1.78 -2.41
C ILE A 193 15.35 2.84 -3.48
N SER A 194 16.44 2.81 -4.24
CA SER A 194 16.68 3.71 -5.37
C SER A 194 16.41 2.95 -6.65
N PHE A 195 15.44 3.41 -7.42
CA PHE A 195 15.05 2.83 -8.71
C PHE A 195 15.63 3.61 -9.88
N SER A 196 15.97 2.88 -10.94
CA SER A 196 16.28 3.43 -12.26
C SER A 196 15.44 2.71 -13.30
N TYR A 197 14.89 3.44 -14.24
CA TYR A 197 13.98 2.92 -15.26
C TYR A 197 14.52 3.18 -16.65
N LEU A 198 14.41 2.21 -17.52
CA LEU A 198 14.56 2.32 -18.96
C LEU A 198 13.27 1.81 -19.60
N ILE A 199 12.51 2.69 -20.25
CA ILE A 199 11.21 2.34 -20.84
C ILE A 199 11.20 2.76 -22.31
N LYS A 200 10.84 1.84 -23.20
CA LYS A 200 10.60 2.08 -24.61
C LYS A 200 9.09 2.00 -24.88
N ASP A 201 8.51 3.10 -25.34
CA ASP A 201 7.09 3.26 -25.70
C ASP A 201 7.01 3.76 -27.15
N GLY A 202 6.92 2.83 -28.11
CA GLY A 202 7.05 3.10 -29.53
C GLY A 202 8.43 3.68 -29.89
N ALA A 203 8.47 4.84 -30.51
CA ALA A 203 9.71 5.56 -30.85
C ALA A 203 10.34 6.30 -29.65
N LYS A 204 9.59 6.44 -28.52
CA LYS A 204 10.05 7.18 -27.35
C LYS A 204 10.83 6.28 -26.41
N THR A 205 11.98 6.75 -25.96
CA THR A 205 12.75 6.11 -24.88
C THR A 205 12.80 7.04 -23.66
N ILE A 206 12.45 6.51 -22.49
CA ILE A 206 12.49 7.21 -21.21
C ILE A 206 13.57 6.56 -20.36
N VAL A 207 14.48 7.39 -19.87
CA VAL A 207 15.48 7.00 -18.87
C VAL A 207 15.26 7.87 -17.65
N LEU A 208 14.97 7.25 -16.51
CA LEU A 208 14.83 7.93 -15.25
C LEU A 208 15.76 7.26 -14.23
N ARG A 209 16.47 8.09 -13.47
CA ARG A 209 17.46 7.62 -12.48
C ARG A 209 17.13 8.19 -11.10
N ASN A 210 17.48 7.43 -10.07
CA ASN A 210 17.41 7.87 -8.68
C ASN A 210 15.99 8.27 -8.22
N ASP A 211 14.99 7.47 -8.60
CA ASP A 211 13.66 7.54 -7.97
C ASP A 211 13.76 6.88 -6.59
N VAL A 212 13.83 7.68 -5.55
CA VAL A 212 14.18 7.23 -4.20
C VAL A 212 12.93 7.05 -3.35
N HIS A 213 12.74 5.84 -2.85
CA HIS A 213 11.69 5.46 -1.92
C HIS A 213 12.28 5.19 -0.54
N ARG A 214 11.81 5.89 0.47
CA ARG A 214 12.17 5.66 1.88
C ARG A 214 11.03 4.95 2.58
N LEU A 215 11.36 3.92 3.35
CA LEU A 215 10.43 3.00 3.98
C LEU A 215 10.81 2.82 5.44
N GLY A 216 9.84 2.93 6.35
CA GLY A 216 10.03 2.53 7.74
C GLY A 216 10.08 1.02 7.84
N LEU A 217 11.10 0.54 8.51
CA LEU A 217 11.29 -0.88 8.77
C LEU A 217 10.80 -1.19 10.18
N PHE A 218 9.70 -1.91 10.26
CA PHE A 218 9.10 -2.33 11.53
C PHE A 218 9.05 -3.84 11.59
N ASP A 219 9.24 -4.42 12.77
CA ASP A 219 9.01 -5.84 12.96
C ASP A 219 7.51 -6.14 13.06
N PRO A 220 7.06 -7.38 12.75
CA PRO A 220 5.65 -7.74 12.88
C PRO A 220 5.04 -7.42 14.25
N GLU A 221 5.83 -7.53 15.33
CA GLU A 221 5.39 -7.19 16.67
C GLU A 221 5.18 -5.68 16.88
N ASP A 222 5.92 -4.81 16.20
CA ASP A 222 5.69 -3.36 16.25
C ASP A 222 4.31 -3.00 15.69
N PHE A 223 3.90 -3.64 14.58
CA PHE A 223 2.56 -3.49 14.01
C PHE A 223 1.48 -4.01 14.96
N LEU A 224 1.63 -5.23 15.47
CA LEU A 224 0.65 -5.86 16.37
C LEU A 224 0.51 -5.09 17.67
N ARG A 225 1.61 -4.61 18.25
CA ARG A 225 1.60 -3.76 19.42
C ARG A 225 0.85 -2.45 19.14
N THR A 226 1.15 -1.78 18.05
CA THR A 226 0.48 -0.54 17.66
C THR A 226 -1.01 -0.76 17.44
N MET A 227 -1.42 -1.87 16.83
CA MET A 227 -2.83 -2.21 16.66
C MET A 227 -3.53 -2.40 18.00
N ARG A 228 -2.92 -3.14 18.96
CA ARG A 228 -3.47 -3.31 20.32
C ARG A 228 -3.61 -1.98 21.06
N GLU A 229 -2.59 -1.12 20.97
CA GLU A 229 -2.59 0.21 21.61
C GLU A 229 -3.66 1.15 21.03
N VAL A 230 -4.01 0.99 19.75
CA VAL A 230 -5.07 1.73 19.07
C VAL A 230 -6.47 1.24 19.49
N GLY A 231 -6.59 -0.03 19.91
CA GLY A 231 -7.85 -0.58 20.43
C GLY A 231 -8.42 -1.77 19.66
N PHE A 232 -7.66 -2.38 18.73
CA PHE A 232 -8.12 -3.63 18.10
C PHE A 232 -8.19 -4.76 19.14
N VAL A 233 -9.36 -5.39 19.28
CA VAL A 233 -9.57 -6.48 20.23
C VAL A 233 -8.96 -7.80 19.78
N GLU A 234 -8.79 -7.97 18.48
CA GLU A 234 -8.12 -9.10 17.87
C GLU A 234 -7.20 -8.58 16.76
N ALA A 235 -5.91 -8.89 16.86
CA ALA A 235 -4.92 -8.54 15.83
C ALA A 235 -4.07 -9.77 15.52
N GLY A 236 -3.85 -10.04 14.24
CA GLY A 236 -3.06 -11.19 13.76
C GLY A 236 -2.19 -10.83 12.58
N ALA A 237 -1.04 -11.50 12.49
CA ALA A 237 -0.13 -11.43 11.37
C ALA A 237 -0.11 -12.77 10.61
N TYR A 238 -0.21 -12.72 9.29
CA TYR A 238 -0.34 -13.87 8.42
C TYR A 238 0.64 -13.76 7.25
N VAL A 239 1.02 -14.88 6.63
CA VAL A 239 1.97 -14.88 5.50
C VAL A 239 1.29 -15.10 4.15
N ASP A 240 1.80 -14.39 3.15
CA ASP A 240 1.50 -14.59 1.72
C ASP A 240 0.02 -14.70 1.40
N TRP A 241 -0.78 -13.79 1.96
CA TRP A 241 -2.21 -13.77 1.67
C TRP A 241 -2.92 -15.10 1.99
N THR A 242 -2.49 -15.73 3.09
CA THR A 242 -3.09 -16.94 3.66
C THR A 242 -3.46 -16.69 5.12
N PHE A 243 -4.18 -17.62 5.77
CA PHE A 243 -4.41 -17.58 7.21
C PHE A 243 -3.36 -18.36 8.03
N LYS A 244 -2.22 -18.69 7.42
CA LYS A 244 -1.08 -19.22 8.18
C LYS A 244 -0.45 -18.08 8.96
N LYS A 245 -0.30 -18.25 10.27
CA LYS A 245 0.32 -17.23 11.13
C LYS A 245 1.76 -16.95 10.69
N ALA A 246 2.13 -15.68 10.67
CA ALA A 246 3.51 -15.28 10.44
C ALA A 246 4.38 -15.74 11.59
N LYS A 247 5.55 -16.26 11.27
CA LYS A 247 6.60 -16.67 12.21
C LYS A 247 7.88 -15.96 11.87
N GLU A 248 8.86 -16.01 12.76
CA GLU A 248 10.15 -15.35 12.57
C GLU A 248 10.88 -15.82 11.29
N GLU A 249 10.71 -17.07 10.91
CA GLU A 249 11.26 -17.65 9.68
C GLU A 249 10.68 -17.07 8.37
N ASN A 250 9.57 -16.33 8.46
CA ASN A 250 8.86 -15.77 7.30
C ASN A 250 9.28 -14.32 6.97
N GLN A 251 10.42 -13.86 7.47
CA GLN A 251 10.88 -12.47 7.38
C GLN A 251 11.09 -11.92 5.95
N PHE A 252 11.21 -12.80 4.95
CA PHE A 252 11.38 -12.45 3.53
C PHE A 252 10.09 -12.60 2.71
N ARG A 253 8.95 -12.73 3.37
CA ARG A 253 7.64 -12.93 2.73
C ARG A 253 6.72 -11.76 3.04
N ASP A 254 5.65 -11.64 2.26
CA ASP A 254 4.59 -10.69 2.57
C ASP A 254 3.94 -11.03 3.90
N VAL A 255 3.89 -10.07 4.80
CA VAL A 255 3.18 -10.20 6.07
C VAL A 255 1.92 -9.37 6.00
N VAL A 256 0.77 -10.04 6.14
CA VAL A 256 -0.55 -9.42 6.11
C VAL A 256 -1.08 -9.31 7.54
N PHE A 257 -1.44 -8.11 7.95
CA PHE A 257 -2.00 -7.83 9.27
C PHE A 257 -3.52 -7.67 9.17
N VAL A 258 -4.21 -8.31 10.07
CA VAL A 258 -5.68 -8.22 10.18
C VAL A 258 -6.02 -7.80 11.59
N GLY A 259 -6.73 -6.70 11.76
CA GLY A 259 -7.23 -6.21 13.04
C GLY A 259 -8.75 -6.13 13.05
N CYS A 260 -9.36 -6.69 14.06
CA CYS A 260 -10.81 -6.65 14.25
C CYS A 260 -11.19 -5.59 15.28
N LYS A 261 -12.13 -4.73 14.90
CA LYS A 261 -12.83 -3.80 15.79
C LYS A 261 -14.17 -4.40 16.16
N ARG A 262 -14.39 -4.66 17.45
CA ARG A 262 -15.66 -5.15 17.98
C ARG A 262 -16.07 -4.27 19.14
N GLY A 263 -17.37 -4.02 19.30
CA GLY A 263 -17.89 -3.36 20.47
C GLY A 263 -17.54 -4.17 21.74
N THR A 264 -17.22 -3.47 22.79
CA THR A 264 -17.20 -4.06 24.16
C THR A 264 -18.64 -4.42 24.46
N GLY A 265 -18.98 -5.74 24.33
CA GLY A 265 -20.30 -6.25 24.69
C GLY A 265 -20.60 -6.07 26.19
#